data_1bff727c2ee8f5245adeab248ff4b182
#
_entry.id   1bff727c2ee8f5245adeab248ff4b182
#
_cell.length_a   1.000
_cell.length_b   1.000
_cell.length_c   1.000
_cell.angle_alpha   90.00
_cell.angle_beta   90.00
_cell.angle_gamma   90.00
#
_symmetry.space_group_name_H-M   'P 1'
#
loop_
_entity.id
_entity.type
_entity.pdbx_description
1 polymer ?
#
loop_
_entity_poly.entity_id
_entity_poly.type
_entity_poly.pdbx_seq_one_letter_code
_entity_poly.pdbx_strand_id
1 'polypeptide(L)'
;MSTLKPTSSKNEEHAHWGGVFAMTLCVFVLIASEFMPVSLLTPLARDLGVTEGLAGQGIAISGALAVLTSLSLSRLAGNMDRKHLLLGMTILMALSGMLIAFAPNYLVYMTGRALIGIAIGGFWSMSAATAIRLVPQHQVSRALAIFNGGNALATVVAAPLGSYLGATIGWRGAFLCLVPVATLAFLWQRFSLPNMPGNTKTASRSTVFRLFRQRVVSLGLLACGLFFMGQFALFTYVRPFLETVTQVSPSGLSLILLTIGVAGFVGTLLVALVLNAAFYPTLIAIPLLMAVIAGALILTGHSVWIVALLLGFWGMLATAAPTGWWTWIARTLPEDAEAGGGLMVAVIQLAIALGSTAGGMVFDRSCWQSTFALSGMLLLGAVVLTLLLSRLHKSLAG
;
A
#
# COMPACT_ATOMS: atom_id res chain seq x y z
N MET A 1 -42.10 -35.58 -32.82
CA MET A 1 -40.69 -35.25 -32.97
C MET A 1 -40.56 -33.72 -32.99
N SER A 2 -40.38 -33.13 -31.83
CA SER A 2 -40.23 -31.67 -31.69
C SER A 2 -38.76 -31.40 -31.44
N THR A 3 -38.09 -30.80 -32.42
CA THR A 3 -36.70 -30.39 -32.35
C THR A 3 -36.58 -29.12 -31.55
N LEU A 4 -36.20 -29.23 -30.27
CA LEU A 4 -35.73 -28.13 -29.45
C LEU A 4 -34.41 -27.59 -30.04
N LYS A 5 -34.48 -26.42 -30.68
CA LYS A 5 -33.29 -25.63 -31.00
C LYS A 5 -32.64 -25.17 -29.71
N PRO A 6 -31.34 -25.39 -29.52
CA PRO A 6 -30.63 -24.77 -28.40
C PRO A 6 -30.49 -23.26 -28.74
N THR A 7 -31.20 -22.40 -28.00
CA THR A 7 -30.95 -20.96 -27.98
C THR A 7 -29.65 -20.73 -27.24
N SER A 8 -28.54 -20.87 -27.96
CA SER A 8 -27.25 -20.35 -27.55
C SER A 8 -27.30 -18.82 -27.62
N SER A 9 -27.71 -18.17 -26.56
CA SER A 9 -27.41 -16.77 -26.37
C SER A 9 -25.91 -16.66 -26.10
N LYS A 10 -25.12 -16.56 -27.16
CA LYS A 10 -23.78 -15.98 -27.11
C LYS A 10 -23.92 -14.51 -26.69
N ASN A 11 -24.06 -14.24 -25.40
CA ASN A 11 -23.59 -12.99 -24.86
C ASN A 11 -22.07 -13.05 -25.04
N GLU A 12 -21.57 -12.47 -26.13
CA GLU A 12 -20.18 -12.10 -26.25
C GLU A 12 -19.93 -11.11 -25.12
N GLU A 13 -19.38 -11.60 -24.02
CA GLU A 13 -18.93 -10.76 -22.90
C GLU A 13 -17.80 -9.87 -23.44
N HIS A 14 -18.16 -8.66 -23.88
CA HIS A 14 -17.19 -7.67 -24.35
C HIS A 14 -16.25 -7.31 -23.20
N ALA A 15 -14.97 -7.58 -23.38
CA ALA A 15 -13.94 -7.19 -22.42
C ALA A 15 -13.74 -5.67 -22.45
N HIS A 16 -13.98 -5.01 -21.32
CA HIS A 16 -13.77 -3.56 -21.15
C HIS A 16 -12.31 -3.24 -20.75
N TRP A 17 -11.36 -3.53 -21.64
CA TRP A 17 -9.93 -3.27 -21.41
C TRP A 17 -9.63 -1.81 -21.12
N GLY A 18 -10.33 -0.87 -21.76
CA GLY A 18 -10.20 0.56 -21.46
C GLY A 18 -10.48 0.85 -19.98
N GLY A 19 -11.45 0.18 -19.37
CA GLY A 19 -11.75 0.28 -17.94
C GLY A 19 -10.62 -0.29 -17.07
N VAL A 20 -10.01 -1.42 -17.46
CA VAL A 20 -8.88 -2.01 -16.75
C VAL A 20 -7.68 -1.04 -16.74
N PHE A 21 -7.32 -0.48 -17.91
CA PHE A 21 -6.20 0.48 -18.00
C PHE A 21 -6.50 1.79 -17.24
N ALA A 22 -7.74 2.29 -17.29
CA ALA A 22 -8.14 3.47 -16.52
C ALA A 22 -8.01 3.24 -15.01
N MET A 23 -8.40 2.05 -14.53
CA MET A 23 -8.21 1.66 -13.13
C MET A 23 -6.73 1.49 -12.77
N THR A 24 -5.91 0.95 -13.68
CA THR A 24 -4.45 0.84 -13.51
C THR A 24 -3.80 2.21 -13.32
N LEU A 25 -4.18 3.19 -14.14
CA LEU A 25 -3.72 4.58 -14.00
C LEU A 25 -4.18 5.18 -12.67
N CYS A 26 -5.41 4.91 -12.25
CA CYS A 26 -5.91 5.37 -10.96
C CYS A 26 -5.11 4.77 -9.79
N VAL A 27 -4.80 3.47 -9.81
CA VAL A 27 -3.93 2.83 -8.81
C VAL A 27 -2.55 3.49 -8.78
N PHE A 28 -1.97 3.75 -9.95
CA PHE A 28 -0.69 4.44 -10.02
C PHE A 28 -0.72 5.79 -9.29
N VAL A 29 -1.71 6.63 -9.57
CA VAL A 29 -1.83 7.95 -8.92
C VAL A 29 -2.13 7.82 -7.42
N LEU A 30 -2.96 6.85 -7.05
CA LEU A 30 -3.32 6.58 -5.65
C LEU A 30 -2.07 6.24 -4.82
N ILE A 31 -1.28 5.29 -5.29
CA ILE A 31 -0.05 4.84 -4.63
C ILE A 31 1.02 5.95 -4.66
N ALA A 32 1.13 6.67 -5.78
CA ALA A 32 2.04 7.82 -5.86
C ALA A 32 1.67 8.89 -4.82
N SER A 33 0.38 9.21 -4.67
CA SER A 33 -0.10 10.16 -3.65
C SER A 33 0.13 9.68 -2.22
N GLU A 34 0.06 8.37 -1.99
CA GLU A 34 0.27 7.75 -0.67
C GLU A 34 1.74 7.83 -0.24
N PHE A 35 2.68 7.50 -1.14
CA PHE A 35 4.10 7.38 -0.82
C PHE A 35 4.94 8.64 -1.10
N MET A 36 4.45 9.57 -1.91
CA MET A 36 5.16 10.81 -2.20
C MET A 36 5.56 11.62 -0.94
N PRO A 37 4.75 11.69 0.14
CA PRO A 37 5.17 12.39 1.36
C PRO A 37 6.45 11.85 1.99
N VAL A 38 6.75 10.54 1.87
CA VAL A 38 8.00 9.96 2.38
C VAL A 38 9.21 10.62 1.73
N SER A 39 9.15 10.82 0.42
CA SER A 39 10.23 11.45 -0.35
C SER A 39 10.27 12.97 -0.24
N LEU A 40 9.24 13.60 0.33
CA LEU A 40 9.10 15.06 0.49
C LEU A 40 9.04 15.48 1.96
N LEU A 41 9.30 14.57 2.91
CA LEU A 41 9.02 14.78 4.33
C LEU A 41 9.74 16.01 4.89
N THR A 42 11.04 16.13 4.68
CA THR A 42 11.87 17.23 5.20
C THR A 42 11.47 18.60 4.62
N PRO A 43 11.37 18.81 3.28
CA PRO A 43 10.96 20.11 2.74
C PRO A 43 9.52 20.49 3.13
N LEU A 44 8.62 19.50 3.30
CA LEU A 44 7.27 19.72 3.75
C LEU A 44 7.23 20.14 5.22
N ALA A 45 7.94 19.46 6.11
CA ALA A 45 8.05 19.80 7.53
C ALA A 45 8.60 21.20 7.72
N ARG A 46 9.70 21.52 7.02
CA ARG A 46 10.36 22.84 7.07
C ARG A 46 9.43 23.98 6.63
N ASP A 47 8.73 23.81 5.53
CA ASP A 47 7.89 24.85 4.96
C ASP A 47 6.59 25.07 5.75
N LEU A 48 6.03 24.00 6.35
CA LEU A 48 4.87 24.09 7.23
C LEU A 48 5.22 24.44 8.69
N GLY A 49 6.51 24.58 9.03
CA GLY A 49 6.97 24.93 10.37
C GLY A 49 6.68 23.88 11.43
N VAL A 50 6.74 22.59 11.06
CA VAL A 50 6.49 21.44 11.94
C VAL A 50 7.70 20.50 11.98
N THR A 51 7.71 19.58 12.94
CA THR A 51 8.73 18.51 12.99
C THR A 51 8.50 17.47 11.90
N GLU A 52 9.53 16.69 11.55
CA GLU A 52 9.41 15.56 10.63
C GLU A 52 8.43 14.51 11.14
N GLY A 53 8.39 14.28 12.45
CA GLY A 53 7.43 13.39 13.08
C GLY A 53 5.99 13.87 12.88
N LEU A 54 5.70 15.15 13.07
CA LEU A 54 4.39 15.74 12.78
C LEU A 54 4.05 15.66 11.29
N ALA A 55 5.00 15.96 10.40
CA ALA A 55 4.79 15.83 8.96
C ALA A 55 4.45 14.38 8.57
N GLY A 56 5.09 13.40 9.19
CA GLY A 56 4.83 11.96 9.01
C GLY A 56 3.43 11.53 9.46
N GLN A 57 2.76 12.27 10.38
CA GLN A 57 1.36 12.01 10.75
C GLN A 57 0.39 12.14 9.57
N GLY A 58 0.80 12.82 8.50
CA GLY A 58 0.04 12.82 7.24
C GLY A 58 -0.13 11.43 6.63
N ILE A 59 0.84 10.52 6.83
CA ILE A 59 0.71 9.10 6.43
C ILE A 59 -0.22 8.37 7.39
N ALA A 60 -0.09 8.64 8.69
CA ALA A 60 -0.92 8.03 9.71
C ALA A 60 -2.42 8.35 9.53
N ILE A 61 -2.78 9.62 9.30
CA ILE A 61 -4.17 10.02 9.12
C ILE A 61 -4.76 9.42 7.84
N SER A 62 -4.00 9.35 6.76
CA SER A 62 -4.47 8.70 5.53
C SER A 62 -4.73 7.20 5.75
N GLY A 63 -3.84 6.48 6.44
CA GLY A 63 -4.04 5.08 6.81
C GLY A 63 -5.26 4.87 7.72
N ALA A 64 -5.43 5.70 8.76
CA ALA A 64 -6.57 5.61 9.66
C ALA A 64 -7.92 5.84 8.93
N LEU A 65 -8.00 6.86 8.06
CA LEU A 65 -9.20 7.12 7.26
C LEU A 65 -9.42 6.01 6.20
N ALA A 66 -8.36 5.41 5.67
CA ALA A 66 -8.47 4.28 4.76
C ALA A 66 -9.11 3.06 5.45
N VAL A 67 -8.72 2.75 6.69
CA VAL A 67 -9.36 1.70 7.51
C VAL A 67 -10.84 2.00 7.74
N LEU A 68 -11.15 3.20 8.23
CA LEU A 68 -12.53 3.60 8.52
C LEU A 68 -13.40 3.52 7.27
N THR A 69 -12.90 4.01 6.13
CA THR A 69 -13.63 4.00 4.86
C THR A 69 -13.80 2.57 4.34
N SER A 70 -12.77 1.75 4.34
CA SER A 70 -12.86 0.37 3.84
C SER A 70 -13.86 -0.48 4.62
N LEU A 71 -13.97 -0.27 5.93
CA LEU A 71 -14.92 -0.98 6.79
C LEU A 71 -16.35 -0.43 6.72
N SER A 72 -16.53 0.85 6.41
CA SER A 72 -17.83 1.51 6.36
C SER A 72 -18.44 1.58 4.96
N LEU A 73 -17.64 1.57 3.92
CA LEU A 73 -18.07 1.80 2.54
C LEU A 73 -19.15 0.82 2.08
N SER A 74 -19.04 -0.47 2.42
CA SER A 74 -20.03 -1.49 2.05
C SER A 74 -21.43 -1.18 2.60
N ARG A 75 -21.52 -0.45 3.72
CA ARG A 75 -22.79 -0.02 4.30
C ARG A 75 -23.27 1.30 3.73
N LEU A 76 -22.35 2.28 3.61
CA LEU A 76 -22.68 3.62 3.11
C LEU A 76 -23.03 3.59 1.63
N ALA A 77 -22.35 2.77 0.86
CA ALA A 77 -22.55 2.64 -0.58
C ALA A 77 -23.87 1.93 -0.97
N GLY A 78 -24.37 1.04 -0.11
CA GLY A 78 -25.64 0.32 -0.35
C GLY A 78 -25.76 -0.20 -1.80
N ASN A 79 -26.81 0.24 -2.50
CA ASN A 79 -27.09 -0.10 -3.89
C ASN A 79 -26.47 0.85 -4.92
N MET A 80 -25.60 1.79 -4.49
CA MET A 80 -24.97 2.71 -5.44
C MET A 80 -24.14 1.95 -6.48
N ASP A 81 -24.18 2.47 -7.71
CA ASP A 81 -23.37 1.95 -8.80
C ASP A 81 -21.88 2.08 -8.49
N ARG A 82 -21.14 0.98 -8.64
CA ARG A 82 -19.70 0.92 -8.34
C ARG A 82 -18.89 1.89 -9.21
N LYS A 83 -19.34 2.18 -10.44
CA LYS A 83 -18.74 3.21 -11.28
C LYS A 83 -18.79 4.58 -10.63
N HIS A 84 -19.93 5.01 -10.10
CA HIS A 84 -20.06 6.31 -9.45
C HIS A 84 -19.23 6.42 -8.18
N LEU A 85 -19.13 5.32 -7.42
CA LEU A 85 -18.27 5.28 -6.24
C LEU A 85 -16.78 5.41 -6.61
N LEU A 86 -16.31 4.68 -7.62
CA LEU A 86 -14.93 4.76 -8.10
C LEU A 86 -14.60 6.15 -8.65
N LEU A 87 -15.51 6.75 -9.43
CA LEU A 87 -15.36 8.13 -9.90
C LEU A 87 -15.30 9.12 -8.72
N GLY A 88 -16.13 8.94 -7.70
CA GLY A 88 -16.10 9.73 -6.47
C GLY A 88 -14.75 9.63 -5.74
N MET A 89 -14.18 8.43 -5.62
CA MET A 89 -12.85 8.24 -5.03
C MET A 89 -11.74 8.92 -5.85
N THR A 90 -11.84 8.88 -7.18
CA THR A 90 -10.87 9.56 -8.06
C THR A 90 -10.98 11.08 -7.98
N ILE A 91 -12.19 11.63 -7.83
CA ILE A 91 -12.39 13.07 -7.56
C ILE A 91 -11.77 13.44 -6.20
N LEU A 92 -12.04 12.67 -5.15
CA LEU A 92 -11.44 12.91 -3.82
C LEU A 92 -9.91 12.90 -3.88
N MET A 93 -9.32 12.01 -4.68
CA MET A 93 -7.87 11.96 -4.90
C MET A 93 -7.34 13.23 -5.58
N ALA A 94 -8.02 13.74 -6.61
CA ALA A 94 -7.65 14.99 -7.28
C ALA A 94 -7.81 16.19 -6.33
N LEU A 95 -8.90 16.27 -5.57
CA LEU A 95 -9.14 17.30 -4.57
C LEU A 95 -8.10 17.26 -3.45
N SER A 96 -7.72 16.06 -2.99
CA SER A 96 -6.62 15.89 -2.03
C SER A 96 -5.32 16.48 -2.55
N GLY A 97 -4.93 16.14 -3.79
CA GLY A 97 -3.73 16.67 -4.43
C GLY A 97 -3.73 18.20 -4.51
N MET A 98 -4.86 18.79 -4.88
CA MET A 98 -5.03 20.26 -4.91
C MET A 98 -4.93 20.87 -3.52
N LEU A 99 -5.65 20.33 -2.52
CA LEU A 99 -5.60 20.81 -1.15
C LEU A 99 -4.19 20.79 -0.58
N ILE A 100 -3.45 19.70 -0.82
CA ILE A 100 -2.07 19.57 -0.38
C ILE A 100 -1.17 20.59 -1.11
N ALA A 101 -1.29 20.74 -2.43
CA ALA A 101 -0.47 21.64 -3.21
C ALA A 101 -0.66 23.12 -2.80
N PHE A 102 -1.87 23.49 -2.42
CA PHE A 102 -2.20 24.85 -1.99
C PHE A 102 -2.30 25.02 -0.46
N ALA A 103 -1.82 24.04 0.32
CA ALA A 103 -1.89 24.09 1.78
C ALA A 103 -1.07 25.25 2.36
N PRO A 104 -1.70 26.26 3.01
CA PRO A 104 -0.99 27.36 3.65
C PRO A 104 -0.45 26.98 5.04
N ASN A 105 -0.95 25.90 5.62
CA ASN A 105 -0.62 25.45 6.96
C ASN A 105 -0.79 23.93 7.10
N TYR A 106 -0.31 23.41 8.23
CA TYR A 106 -0.36 22.00 8.57
C TYR A 106 -1.79 21.41 8.61
N LEU A 107 -2.78 22.17 9.09
CA LEU A 107 -4.17 21.68 9.18
C LEU A 107 -4.77 21.39 7.80
N VAL A 108 -4.56 22.27 6.83
CA VAL A 108 -5.02 22.08 5.44
C VAL A 108 -4.30 20.92 4.78
N TYR A 109 -2.98 20.76 5.02
CA TYR A 109 -2.23 19.58 4.60
C TYR A 109 -2.84 18.29 5.16
N MET A 110 -3.11 18.23 6.47
CA MET A 110 -3.73 17.07 7.12
C MET A 110 -5.12 16.77 6.58
N THR A 111 -5.90 17.80 6.24
CA THR A 111 -7.22 17.62 5.60
C THR A 111 -7.06 16.96 4.21
N GLY A 112 -6.10 17.44 3.41
CA GLY A 112 -5.77 16.79 2.13
C GLY A 112 -5.34 15.33 2.32
N ARG A 113 -4.52 15.04 3.34
CA ARG A 113 -4.09 13.66 3.68
C ARG A 113 -5.27 12.79 4.16
N ALA A 114 -6.23 13.36 4.86
CA ALA A 114 -7.46 12.66 5.24
C ALA A 114 -8.30 12.28 4.01
N LEU A 115 -8.46 13.19 3.04
CA LEU A 115 -9.20 12.92 1.81
C LEU A 115 -8.57 11.79 0.98
N ILE A 116 -7.23 11.76 0.84
CA ILE A 116 -6.57 10.66 0.13
C ILE A 116 -6.79 9.34 0.87
N GLY A 117 -6.80 9.34 2.20
CA GLY A 117 -7.11 8.16 3.00
C GLY A 117 -8.50 7.60 2.70
N ILE A 118 -9.52 8.44 2.60
CA ILE A 118 -10.86 8.05 2.18
C ILE A 118 -10.84 7.43 0.78
N ALA A 119 -10.12 8.06 -0.16
CA ALA A 119 -9.97 7.56 -1.52
C ALA A 119 -9.27 6.19 -1.55
N ILE A 120 -8.19 5.99 -0.78
CA ILE A 120 -7.46 4.73 -0.66
C ILE A 120 -8.39 3.62 -0.15
N GLY A 121 -9.04 3.83 0.99
CA GLY A 121 -9.94 2.84 1.59
C GLY A 121 -11.11 2.48 0.68
N GLY A 122 -11.71 3.49 0.05
CA GLY A 122 -12.83 3.31 -0.87
C GLY A 122 -12.43 2.58 -2.15
N PHE A 123 -11.33 2.97 -2.76
CA PHE A 123 -10.85 2.38 -4.02
C PHE A 123 -10.44 0.91 -3.82
N TRP A 124 -9.58 0.63 -2.85
CA TRP A 124 -9.09 -0.74 -2.61
C TRP A 124 -10.18 -1.72 -2.22
N SER A 125 -11.22 -1.27 -1.50
CA SER A 125 -12.34 -2.15 -1.13
C SER A 125 -13.17 -2.64 -2.33
N MET A 126 -13.13 -1.94 -3.47
CA MET A 126 -13.95 -2.23 -4.65
C MET A 126 -13.14 -2.68 -5.87
N SER A 127 -11.86 -2.33 -5.93
CA SER A 127 -11.06 -2.40 -7.15
C SER A 127 -10.90 -3.80 -7.72
N ALA A 128 -10.58 -4.79 -6.89
CA ALA A 128 -10.41 -6.17 -7.34
C ALA A 128 -11.72 -6.75 -7.89
N ALA A 129 -12.83 -6.56 -7.18
CA ALA A 129 -14.14 -7.01 -7.62
C ALA A 129 -14.58 -6.32 -8.93
N THR A 130 -14.23 -5.05 -9.10
CA THR A 130 -14.48 -4.30 -10.33
C THR A 130 -13.64 -4.84 -11.49
N ALA A 131 -12.33 -5.04 -11.29
CA ALA A 131 -11.45 -5.57 -12.32
C ALA A 131 -11.92 -6.93 -12.86
N ILE A 132 -12.42 -7.80 -11.97
CA ILE A 132 -12.99 -9.10 -12.35
C ILE A 132 -14.24 -8.95 -13.21
N ARG A 133 -15.09 -7.93 -12.96
CA ARG A 133 -16.32 -7.70 -13.73
C ARG A 133 -16.10 -7.07 -15.11
N LEU A 134 -14.90 -6.51 -15.35
CA LEU A 134 -14.59 -5.82 -16.61
C LEU A 134 -14.19 -6.75 -17.74
N VAL A 135 -13.88 -8.02 -17.44
CA VAL A 135 -13.38 -8.97 -18.45
C VAL A 135 -14.01 -10.35 -18.26
N PRO A 136 -14.09 -11.17 -19.32
CA PRO A 136 -14.50 -12.57 -19.24
C PRO A 136 -13.61 -13.37 -18.27
N GLN A 137 -14.17 -14.43 -17.67
CA GLN A 137 -13.51 -15.20 -16.61
C GLN A 137 -12.12 -15.73 -16.99
N HIS A 138 -11.91 -16.15 -18.25
CA HIS A 138 -10.62 -16.61 -18.76
C HIS A 138 -9.54 -15.52 -18.87
N GLN A 139 -9.91 -14.22 -18.79
CA GLN A 139 -9.01 -13.08 -18.89
C GLN A 139 -8.78 -12.38 -17.52
N VAL A 140 -9.44 -12.82 -16.47
CA VAL A 140 -9.37 -12.20 -15.13
C VAL A 140 -7.93 -12.12 -14.61
N SER A 141 -7.15 -13.19 -14.73
CA SER A 141 -5.74 -13.19 -14.29
C SER A 141 -4.90 -12.13 -15.00
N ARG A 142 -5.14 -11.93 -16.31
CA ARG A 142 -4.46 -10.90 -17.10
C ARG A 142 -4.90 -9.48 -16.67
N ALA A 143 -6.18 -9.28 -16.43
CA ALA A 143 -6.71 -7.98 -15.97
C ALA A 143 -6.14 -7.61 -14.59
N LEU A 144 -6.10 -8.55 -13.65
CA LEU A 144 -5.51 -8.33 -12.34
C LEU A 144 -4.00 -8.10 -12.40
N ALA A 145 -3.29 -8.77 -13.32
CA ALA A 145 -1.85 -8.52 -13.52
C ALA A 145 -1.58 -7.09 -14.03
N ILE A 146 -2.36 -6.60 -15.00
CA ILE A 146 -2.27 -5.22 -15.50
C ILE A 146 -2.62 -4.22 -14.42
N PHE A 147 -3.70 -4.46 -13.67
CA PHE A 147 -4.12 -3.62 -12.56
C PHE A 147 -3.03 -3.50 -11.48
N ASN A 148 -2.42 -4.63 -11.08
CA ASN A 148 -1.30 -4.62 -10.13
C ASN A 148 -0.01 -4.03 -10.71
N GLY A 149 0.14 -4.03 -12.04
CA GLY A 149 1.23 -3.35 -12.73
C GLY A 149 1.29 -1.85 -12.44
N GLY A 150 0.13 -1.19 -12.29
CA GLY A 150 0.05 0.21 -11.86
C GLY A 150 0.61 0.44 -10.46
N ASN A 151 0.29 -0.46 -9.52
CA ASN A 151 0.86 -0.44 -8.17
C ASN A 151 2.39 -0.63 -8.19
N ALA A 152 2.88 -1.64 -8.93
CA ALA A 152 4.31 -1.92 -9.05
C ALA A 152 5.07 -0.73 -9.66
N LEU A 153 4.54 -0.14 -10.74
CA LEU A 153 5.14 1.03 -11.37
C LEU A 153 5.17 2.23 -10.42
N ALA A 154 4.07 2.50 -9.70
CA ALA A 154 4.02 3.59 -8.73
C ALA A 154 5.05 3.39 -7.61
N THR A 155 5.19 2.18 -7.10
CA THR A 155 6.16 1.86 -6.03
C THR A 155 7.60 2.14 -6.47
N VAL A 156 7.93 1.88 -7.74
CA VAL A 156 9.27 2.17 -8.29
C VAL A 156 9.49 3.65 -8.52
N VAL A 157 8.49 4.36 -9.05
CA VAL A 157 8.65 5.70 -9.62
C VAL A 157 8.26 6.81 -8.64
N ALA A 158 7.28 6.60 -7.76
CA ALA A 158 6.68 7.67 -6.96
C ALA A 158 7.67 8.38 -6.04
N ALA A 159 8.48 7.62 -5.29
CA ALA A 159 9.43 8.20 -4.34
C ALA A 159 10.59 8.94 -5.04
N PRO A 160 11.31 8.36 -6.02
CA PRO A 160 12.37 9.08 -6.71
C PRO A 160 11.85 10.26 -7.53
N LEU A 161 10.70 10.12 -8.20
CA LEU A 161 10.07 11.22 -8.94
C LEU A 161 9.62 12.32 -8.00
N GLY A 162 9.01 11.98 -6.86
CA GLY A 162 8.63 12.94 -5.83
C GLY A 162 9.84 13.70 -5.29
N SER A 163 10.95 13.03 -5.00
CA SER A 163 12.20 13.65 -4.57
C SER A 163 12.76 14.61 -5.64
N TYR A 164 12.81 14.17 -6.91
CA TYR A 164 13.29 14.99 -8.02
C TYR A 164 12.41 16.23 -8.25
N LEU A 165 11.09 16.05 -8.33
CA LEU A 165 10.15 17.16 -8.49
C LEU A 165 10.19 18.10 -7.28
N GLY A 166 10.33 17.57 -6.07
CA GLY A 166 10.48 18.35 -4.86
C GLY A 166 11.72 19.24 -4.87
N ALA A 167 12.81 18.77 -5.46
CA ALA A 167 14.04 19.55 -5.60
C ALA A 167 13.95 20.61 -6.71
N THR A 168 13.17 20.39 -7.78
CA THR A 168 13.09 21.28 -8.96
C THR A 168 11.96 22.30 -8.88
N ILE A 169 10.77 21.87 -8.49
CA ILE A 169 9.54 22.69 -8.46
C ILE A 169 8.91 22.80 -7.08
N GLY A 170 9.60 22.27 -6.05
CA GLY A 170 9.11 22.24 -4.68
C GLY A 170 8.09 21.13 -4.41
N TRP A 171 7.87 20.82 -3.12
CA TRP A 171 6.96 19.75 -2.72
C TRP A 171 5.49 19.99 -3.14
N ARG A 172 5.06 21.28 -3.14
CA ARG A 172 3.71 21.66 -3.62
C ARG A 172 3.54 21.35 -5.11
N GLY A 173 4.55 21.69 -5.92
CA GLY A 173 4.58 21.39 -7.34
C GLY A 173 4.55 19.89 -7.62
N ALA A 174 5.26 19.07 -6.81
CA ALA A 174 5.23 17.64 -6.94
C ALA A 174 3.82 17.05 -6.73
N PHE A 175 3.08 17.50 -5.71
CA PHE A 175 1.68 17.08 -5.53
C PHE A 175 0.77 17.61 -6.63
N LEU A 176 1.00 18.84 -7.09
CA LEU A 176 0.21 19.44 -8.17
C LEU A 176 0.34 18.63 -9.48
N CYS A 177 1.51 18.07 -9.77
CA CYS A 177 1.71 17.20 -10.95
C CYS A 177 0.84 15.94 -10.95
N LEU A 178 0.37 15.47 -9.78
CA LEU A 178 -0.54 14.32 -9.72
C LEU A 178 -1.97 14.68 -10.13
N VAL A 179 -2.38 15.95 -10.00
CA VAL A 179 -3.75 16.40 -10.28
C VAL A 179 -4.15 16.21 -11.74
N PRO A 180 -3.35 16.60 -12.75
CA PRO A 180 -3.65 16.31 -14.15
C PRO A 180 -3.78 14.82 -14.44
N VAL A 181 -2.90 13.99 -13.84
CA VAL A 181 -2.92 12.54 -14.03
C VAL A 181 -4.17 11.92 -13.39
N ALA A 182 -4.57 12.40 -12.19
CA ALA A 182 -5.82 12.01 -11.55
C ALA A 182 -7.05 12.42 -12.38
N THR A 183 -7.01 13.61 -12.97
CA THR A 183 -8.08 14.11 -13.86
C THR A 183 -8.18 13.26 -15.12
N LEU A 184 -7.04 12.90 -15.72
CA LEU A 184 -7.00 11.99 -16.86
C LEU A 184 -7.57 10.61 -16.48
N ALA A 185 -7.19 10.07 -15.32
CA ALA A 185 -7.73 8.80 -14.82
C ALA A 185 -9.25 8.89 -14.63
N PHE A 186 -9.76 9.99 -14.06
CA PHE A 186 -11.20 10.25 -13.90
C PHE A 186 -11.94 10.27 -15.24
N LEU A 187 -11.45 11.04 -16.21
CA LEU A 187 -12.05 11.13 -17.52
C LEU A 187 -12.05 9.77 -18.22
N TRP A 188 -10.92 9.07 -18.17
CA TRP A 188 -10.80 7.74 -18.76
C TRP A 188 -11.76 6.73 -18.09
N GLN A 189 -11.86 6.71 -16.76
CA GLN A 189 -12.83 5.90 -16.03
C GLN A 189 -14.28 6.26 -16.42
N ARG A 190 -14.61 7.57 -16.55
CA ARG A 190 -15.95 8.05 -16.87
C ARG A 190 -16.47 7.48 -18.19
N PHE A 191 -15.59 7.36 -19.20
CA PHE A 191 -15.93 6.87 -20.53
C PHE A 191 -15.77 5.35 -20.69
N SER A 192 -14.84 4.72 -19.99
CA SER A 192 -14.48 3.32 -20.21
C SER A 192 -15.11 2.34 -19.22
N LEU A 193 -15.58 2.80 -18.05
CA LEU A 193 -16.25 1.92 -17.11
C LEU A 193 -17.74 1.76 -17.48
N PRO A 194 -18.25 0.52 -17.58
CA PRO A 194 -19.67 0.27 -17.70
C PRO A 194 -20.40 0.59 -16.39
N ASN A 195 -21.71 0.70 -16.44
CA ASN A 195 -22.53 0.77 -15.23
C ASN A 195 -22.48 -0.58 -14.51
N MET A 196 -22.20 -0.53 -13.21
CA MET A 196 -22.03 -1.72 -12.37
C MET A 196 -22.90 -1.61 -11.12
N PRO A 197 -24.18 -2.02 -11.21
CA PRO A 197 -25.10 -1.93 -10.08
C PRO A 197 -24.55 -2.67 -8.86
N GLY A 198 -24.77 -2.07 -7.70
CA GLY A 198 -24.33 -2.63 -6.42
C GLY A 198 -24.95 -4.00 -6.16
N ASN A 199 -24.17 -4.93 -5.65
CA ASN A 199 -24.68 -6.24 -5.24
C ASN A 199 -24.93 -6.20 -3.74
N THR A 200 -26.17 -6.52 -3.31
CA THR A 200 -26.61 -6.48 -1.91
C THR A 200 -26.01 -7.56 -1.00
N LYS A 201 -25.18 -8.47 -1.54
CA LYS A 201 -24.45 -9.45 -0.73
C LYS A 201 -23.28 -8.78 0.00
N THR A 202 -23.60 -8.01 1.02
CA THR A 202 -22.61 -7.50 1.99
C THR A 202 -22.04 -8.67 2.79
N ALA A 203 -20.70 -8.76 2.84
CA ALA A 203 -20.05 -9.63 3.82
C ALA A 203 -20.57 -9.25 5.22
N SER A 204 -21.22 -10.18 5.89
CA SER A 204 -21.83 -9.92 7.20
C SER A 204 -20.74 -9.56 8.21
N ARG A 205 -20.99 -8.55 9.05
CA ARG A 205 -20.12 -8.19 10.18
C ARG A 205 -19.81 -9.38 11.09
N SER A 206 -20.74 -10.33 11.18
CA SER A 206 -20.56 -11.60 11.88
C SER A 206 -19.41 -12.43 11.33
N THR A 207 -19.16 -12.38 10.02
CA THR A 207 -18.06 -13.11 9.37
C THR A 207 -16.71 -12.53 9.78
N VAL A 208 -16.51 -11.21 9.75
CA VAL A 208 -15.24 -10.56 10.12
C VAL A 208 -14.89 -10.83 11.58
N PHE A 209 -15.86 -10.65 12.52
CA PHE A 209 -15.64 -10.98 13.94
C PHE A 209 -15.38 -12.47 14.18
N ARG A 210 -16.03 -13.35 13.42
CA ARG A 210 -15.78 -14.79 13.49
C ARG A 210 -14.36 -15.14 13.09
N LEU A 211 -13.83 -14.49 12.03
CA LEU A 211 -12.48 -14.70 11.55
C LEU A 211 -11.42 -14.31 12.61
N PHE A 212 -11.63 -13.19 13.31
CA PHE A 212 -10.74 -12.79 14.41
C PHE A 212 -10.73 -13.79 15.60
N ARG A 213 -11.76 -14.60 15.78
CA ARG A 213 -11.77 -15.64 16.84
C ARG A 213 -10.94 -16.86 16.48
N GLN A 214 -10.54 -17.05 15.23
CA GLN A 214 -9.67 -18.13 14.81
C GLN A 214 -8.22 -17.78 15.15
N ARG A 215 -7.58 -18.59 16.02
CA ARG A 215 -6.20 -18.34 16.51
C ARG A 215 -5.19 -18.18 15.39
N VAL A 216 -5.28 -18.98 14.33
CA VAL A 216 -4.37 -18.91 13.18
C VAL A 216 -4.52 -17.55 12.46
N VAL A 217 -5.77 -17.13 12.23
CA VAL A 217 -6.06 -15.86 11.54
C VAL A 217 -5.58 -14.67 12.37
N SER A 218 -5.92 -14.62 13.66
CA SER A 218 -5.50 -13.52 14.55
C SER A 218 -3.99 -13.43 14.68
N LEU A 219 -3.30 -14.57 14.82
CA LEU A 219 -1.85 -14.60 14.94
C LEU A 219 -1.16 -14.15 13.65
N GLY A 220 -1.66 -14.60 12.49
CA GLY A 220 -1.12 -14.19 11.20
C GLY A 220 -1.37 -12.73 10.88
N LEU A 221 -2.56 -12.21 11.18
CA LEU A 221 -2.87 -10.78 11.02
C LEU A 221 -2.04 -9.91 11.94
N LEU A 222 -1.79 -10.35 13.19
CA LEU A 222 -0.91 -9.62 14.11
C LEU A 222 0.55 -9.65 13.63
N ALA A 223 1.03 -10.78 13.12
CA ALA A 223 2.36 -10.88 12.54
C ALA A 223 2.53 -9.95 11.32
N CYS A 224 1.54 -9.95 10.42
CA CYS A 224 1.46 -9.04 9.29
C CYS A 224 1.43 -7.57 9.75
N GLY A 225 0.62 -7.25 10.74
CA GLY A 225 0.54 -5.92 11.34
C GLY A 225 1.88 -5.45 11.91
N LEU A 226 2.56 -6.26 12.72
CA LEU A 226 3.89 -5.92 13.25
C LEU A 226 4.94 -5.75 12.14
N PHE A 227 4.85 -6.55 11.08
CA PHE A 227 5.73 -6.40 9.91
C PHE A 227 5.57 -5.02 9.27
N PHE A 228 4.35 -4.64 8.88
CA PHE A 228 4.12 -3.34 8.24
C PHE A 228 4.36 -2.17 9.19
N MET A 229 4.05 -2.32 10.47
CA MET A 229 4.34 -1.32 11.49
C MET A 229 5.85 -1.07 11.61
N GLY A 230 6.66 -2.13 11.67
CA GLY A 230 8.13 -2.02 11.69
C GLY A 230 8.70 -1.43 10.40
N GLN A 231 8.19 -1.88 9.25
CA GLN A 231 8.59 -1.34 7.94
C GLN A 231 8.37 0.17 7.86
N PHE A 232 7.18 0.66 8.22
CA PHE A 232 6.83 2.07 8.09
C PHE A 232 7.35 2.96 9.23
N ALA A 233 7.67 2.40 10.39
CA ALA A 233 8.39 3.13 11.43
C ALA A 233 9.74 3.66 10.94
N LEU A 234 10.47 2.89 10.10
CA LEU A 234 11.74 3.31 9.51
C LEU A 234 11.53 4.04 8.18
N PHE A 235 10.77 3.46 7.26
CA PHE A 235 10.67 3.95 5.88
C PHE A 235 10.11 5.37 5.78
N THR A 236 9.18 5.73 6.65
CA THR A 236 8.61 7.09 6.70
C THR A 236 9.70 8.16 6.93
N TYR A 237 10.72 7.82 7.72
CA TYR A 237 11.79 8.76 8.12
C TYR A 237 13.12 8.50 7.41
N VAL A 238 13.10 7.72 6.32
CA VAL A 238 14.33 7.42 5.53
C VAL A 238 14.94 8.68 4.92
N ARG A 239 14.12 9.64 4.48
CA ARG A 239 14.62 10.88 3.88
C ARG A 239 15.39 11.75 4.89
N PRO A 240 14.84 12.14 6.06
CA PRO A 240 15.60 12.88 7.07
C PRO A 240 16.90 12.17 7.45
N PHE A 241 16.92 10.85 7.58
CA PHE A 241 18.12 10.07 7.83
C PHE A 241 19.17 10.24 6.71
N LEU A 242 18.76 10.11 5.44
CA LEU A 242 19.66 10.27 4.30
C LEU A 242 20.23 11.68 4.18
N GLU A 243 19.46 12.72 4.52
CA GLU A 243 19.88 14.11 4.45
C GLU A 243 20.79 14.50 5.64
N THR A 244 20.45 14.08 6.87
CA THR A 244 21.15 14.54 8.08
C THR A 244 22.30 13.65 8.50
N VAL A 245 22.21 12.34 8.31
CA VAL A 245 23.20 11.35 8.78
C VAL A 245 24.12 10.92 7.65
N THR A 246 23.53 10.45 6.54
CA THR A 246 24.31 10.02 5.36
C THR A 246 24.82 11.20 4.55
N GLN A 247 24.17 12.37 4.66
CA GLN A 247 24.52 13.64 4.02
C GLN A 247 24.57 13.54 2.48
N VAL A 248 23.58 12.86 1.91
CA VAL A 248 23.46 12.72 0.45
C VAL A 248 22.94 14.01 -0.22
N SER A 249 23.42 14.28 -1.44
CA SER A 249 22.87 15.33 -2.28
C SER A 249 21.43 15.03 -2.71
N PRO A 250 20.63 16.02 -3.15
CA PRO A 250 19.27 15.78 -3.64
C PRO A 250 19.19 14.74 -4.80
N SER A 251 20.19 14.73 -5.68
CA SER A 251 20.30 13.72 -6.74
C SER A 251 20.65 12.34 -6.18
N GLY A 252 21.55 12.26 -5.19
CA GLY A 252 21.89 11.03 -4.48
C GLY A 252 20.69 10.45 -3.75
N LEU A 253 19.88 11.30 -3.11
CA LEU A 253 18.61 10.89 -2.48
C LEU A 253 17.66 10.25 -3.48
N SER A 254 17.44 10.90 -4.64
CA SER A 254 16.56 10.37 -5.69
C SER A 254 17.06 9.04 -6.25
N LEU A 255 18.39 8.88 -6.40
CA LEU A 255 19.01 7.62 -6.85
C LEU A 255 18.86 6.50 -5.82
N ILE A 256 19.02 6.77 -4.53
CA ILE A 256 18.81 5.76 -3.47
C ILE A 256 17.33 5.33 -3.45
N LEU A 257 16.40 6.29 -3.52
CA LEU A 257 14.96 5.97 -3.59
C LEU A 257 14.61 5.17 -4.85
N LEU A 258 15.24 5.46 -5.99
CA LEU A 258 15.09 4.67 -7.21
C LEU A 258 15.65 3.25 -7.03
N THR A 259 16.80 3.11 -6.38
CA THR A 259 17.39 1.80 -6.05
C THR A 259 16.44 0.97 -5.19
N ILE A 260 15.82 1.58 -4.16
CA ILE A 260 14.78 0.92 -3.33
C ILE A 260 13.63 0.42 -4.20
N GLY A 261 13.10 1.27 -5.09
CA GLY A 261 11.99 0.94 -5.96
C GLY A 261 12.31 -0.17 -6.96
N VAL A 262 13.43 -0.06 -7.68
CA VAL A 262 13.88 -1.06 -8.67
C VAL A 262 14.18 -2.40 -8.00
N ALA A 263 14.90 -2.40 -6.88
CA ALA A 263 15.16 -3.61 -6.11
C ALA A 263 13.85 -4.23 -5.59
N GLY A 264 12.88 -3.40 -5.18
CA GLY A 264 11.54 -3.84 -4.79
C GLY A 264 10.78 -4.53 -5.91
N PHE A 265 10.85 -3.99 -7.13
CA PHE A 265 10.26 -4.63 -8.30
C PHE A 265 10.89 -6.01 -8.56
N VAL A 266 12.23 -6.10 -8.52
CA VAL A 266 12.95 -7.38 -8.63
C VAL A 266 12.51 -8.35 -7.54
N GLY A 267 12.40 -7.89 -6.29
CA GLY A 267 11.93 -8.69 -5.16
C GLY A 267 10.54 -9.27 -5.39
N THR A 268 9.62 -8.47 -5.94
CA THR A 268 8.25 -8.92 -6.28
C THR A 268 8.25 -10.01 -7.35
N LEU A 269 9.15 -9.94 -8.32
CA LEU A 269 9.27 -10.99 -9.36
C LEU A 269 9.86 -12.29 -8.80
N LEU A 270 10.84 -12.19 -7.91
CA LEU A 270 11.55 -13.35 -7.39
C LEU A 270 10.79 -14.05 -6.25
N VAL A 271 10.00 -13.33 -5.47
CA VAL A 271 9.36 -13.87 -4.26
C VAL A 271 8.45 -15.07 -4.53
N ALA A 272 7.77 -15.08 -5.67
CA ALA A 272 6.89 -16.20 -6.04
C ALA A 272 7.64 -17.53 -6.13
N LEU A 273 8.87 -17.51 -6.67
CA LEU A 273 9.73 -18.70 -6.76
C LEU A 273 10.11 -19.22 -5.37
N VAL A 274 10.52 -18.30 -4.49
CA VAL A 274 10.97 -18.63 -3.13
C VAL A 274 9.79 -19.10 -2.25
N LEU A 275 8.62 -18.46 -2.36
CA LEU A 275 7.40 -18.85 -1.65
C LEU A 275 6.91 -20.24 -2.05
N ASN A 276 7.05 -20.61 -3.31
CA ASN A 276 6.68 -21.96 -3.78
C ASN A 276 7.61 -23.03 -3.22
N ALA A 277 8.90 -22.71 -3.07
CA ALA A 277 9.90 -23.65 -2.53
C ALA A 277 9.80 -23.78 -0.99
N ALA A 278 9.63 -22.65 -0.28
CA ALA A 278 9.73 -22.62 1.18
C ALA A 278 8.85 -21.50 1.78
N PHE A 279 7.54 -21.70 1.85
CA PHE A 279 6.56 -20.69 2.19
C PHE A 279 6.80 -20.01 3.56
N TYR A 280 6.69 -20.77 4.65
CA TYR A 280 6.88 -20.21 6.01
C TYR A 280 8.32 -19.74 6.28
N PRO A 281 9.37 -20.47 5.86
CA PRO A 281 10.73 -19.95 5.97
C PRO A 281 10.93 -18.60 5.30
N THR A 282 10.31 -18.36 4.14
CA THR A 282 10.37 -17.06 3.46
C THR A 282 9.67 -15.95 4.25
N LEU A 283 8.47 -16.22 4.78
CA LEU A 283 7.73 -15.26 5.62
C LEU A 283 8.47 -14.90 6.92
N ILE A 284 9.32 -15.81 7.43
CA ILE A 284 10.16 -15.60 8.62
C ILE A 284 11.43 -14.83 8.22
N ALA A 285 12.07 -15.23 7.12
CA ALA A 285 13.35 -14.66 6.69
C ALA A 285 13.23 -13.17 6.31
N ILE A 286 12.13 -12.78 5.66
CA ILE A 286 11.93 -11.39 5.23
C ILE A 286 12.01 -10.41 6.41
N PRO A 287 11.17 -10.49 7.46
CA PRO A 287 11.25 -9.56 8.59
C PRO A 287 12.56 -9.70 9.37
N LEU A 288 13.16 -10.89 9.45
CA LEU A 288 14.45 -11.10 10.11
C LEU A 288 15.57 -10.33 9.38
N LEU A 289 15.66 -10.48 8.07
CA LEU A 289 16.67 -9.78 7.27
C LEU A 289 16.45 -8.25 7.33
N MET A 290 15.20 -7.80 7.31
CA MET A 290 14.88 -6.38 7.45
C MET A 290 15.27 -5.86 8.85
N ALA A 291 15.09 -6.62 9.92
CA ALA A 291 15.55 -6.27 11.26
C ALA A 291 17.07 -6.15 11.32
N VAL A 292 17.79 -7.08 10.68
CA VAL A 292 19.26 -7.01 10.55
C VAL A 292 19.69 -5.78 9.77
N ILE A 293 19.01 -5.45 8.67
CA ILE A 293 19.28 -4.24 7.87
C ILE A 293 19.07 -2.98 8.73
N ALA A 294 17.98 -2.90 9.51
CA ALA A 294 17.72 -1.77 10.40
C ALA A 294 18.86 -1.58 11.42
N GLY A 295 19.36 -2.67 12.02
CA GLY A 295 20.52 -2.66 12.90
C GLY A 295 21.81 -2.25 12.19
N ALA A 296 22.05 -2.78 11.00
CA ALA A 296 23.22 -2.43 10.18
C ALA A 296 23.23 -0.96 9.78
N LEU A 297 22.08 -0.38 9.43
CA LEU A 297 21.95 1.05 9.14
C LEU A 297 22.32 1.93 10.34
N ILE A 298 22.02 1.50 11.58
CA ILE A 298 22.43 2.23 12.81
C ILE A 298 23.95 2.30 12.90
N LEU A 299 24.66 1.22 12.54
CA LEU A 299 26.12 1.12 12.64
C LEU A 299 26.85 1.80 11.47
N THR A 300 26.26 1.80 10.27
CA THR A 300 26.91 2.19 9.02
C THR A 300 26.30 3.42 8.36
N GLY A 301 25.40 4.13 9.04
CA GLY A 301 24.57 5.21 8.48
C GLY A 301 25.33 6.36 7.78
N HIS A 302 26.61 6.54 8.07
CA HIS A 302 27.46 7.57 7.46
C HIS A 302 28.04 7.16 6.09
N SER A 303 27.98 5.88 5.72
CA SER A 303 28.55 5.38 4.45
C SER A 303 27.48 5.32 3.36
N VAL A 304 27.52 6.25 2.40
CA VAL A 304 26.54 6.36 1.30
C VAL A 304 26.37 5.03 0.56
N TRP A 305 27.46 4.35 0.21
CA TRP A 305 27.42 3.11 -0.57
C TRP A 305 26.81 1.94 0.21
N ILE A 306 27.16 1.81 1.50
CA ILE A 306 26.60 0.76 2.35
C ILE A 306 25.11 1.01 2.58
N VAL A 307 24.75 2.26 2.88
CA VAL A 307 23.34 2.67 3.07
C VAL A 307 22.53 2.42 1.80
N ALA A 308 23.04 2.79 0.62
CA ALA A 308 22.36 2.55 -0.65
C ALA A 308 22.14 1.04 -0.90
N LEU A 309 23.15 0.20 -0.63
CA LEU A 309 23.05 -1.24 -0.76
C LEU A 309 22.03 -1.83 0.22
N LEU A 310 22.11 -1.45 1.50
CA LEU A 310 21.19 -1.94 2.55
C LEU A 310 19.75 -1.53 2.27
N LEU A 311 19.51 -0.27 1.84
CA LEU A 311 18.19 0.22 1.48
C LEU A 311 17.67 -0.42 0.19
N GLY A 312 18.54 -0.79 -0.76
CA GLY A 312 18.17 -1.60 -1.92
C GLY A 312 17.64 -2.97 -1.48
N PHE A 313 18.35 -3.69 -0.62
CA PHE A 313 17.87 -4.95 -0.03
C PHE A 313 16.59 -4.76 0.80
N TRP A 314 16.50 -3.68 1.57
CA TRP A 314 15.26 -3.31 2.26
C TRP A 314 14.08 -3.21 1.30
N GLY A 315 14.23 -2.47 0.21
CA GLY A 315 13.19 -2.31 -0.82
C GLY A 315 12.77 -3.65 -1.42
N MET A 316 13.74 -4.50 -1.76
CA MET A 316 13.51 -5.84 -2.29
C MET A 316 12.64 -6.69 -1.34
N LEU A 317 12.98 -6.73 -0.07
CA LEU A 317 12.26 -7.51 0.95
C LEU A 317 10.90 -6.91 1.27
N ALA A 318 10.84 -5.58 1.44
CA ALA A 318 9.63 -4.86 1.79
C ALA A 318 8.52 -5.00 0.75
N THR A 319 8.88 -4.99 -0.54
CA THR A 319 7.92 -5.10 -1.65
C THR A 319 7.55 -6.56 -1.96
N ALA A 320 8.42 -7.50 -1.61
CA ALA A 320 8.16 -8.94 -1.71
C ALA A 320 7.15 -9.44 -0.65
N ALA A 321 7.20 -8.91 0.56
CA ALA A 321 6.41 -9.38 1.70
C ALA A 321 4.89 -9.37 1.48
N PRO A 322 4.26 -8.33 0.89
CA PRO A 322 2.83 -8.32 0.61
C PRO A 322 2.36 -9.55 -0.16
N THR A 323 3.13 -10.00 -1.17
CA THR A 323 2.79 -11.21 -1.93
C THR A 323 2.72 -12.44 -1.04
N GLY A 324 3.64 -12.56 -0.08
CA GLY A 324 3.62 -13.64 0.91
C GLY A 324 2.38 -13.60 1.81
N TRP A 325 2.04 -12.43 2.33
CA TRP A 325 0.88 -12.25 3.20
C TRP A 325 -0.46 -12.45 2.46
N TRP A 326 -0.57 -11.97 1.22
CA TRP A 326 -1.74 -12.24 0.37
C TRP A 326 -1.88 -13.74 0.06
N THR A 327 -0.77 -14.43 -0.21
CA THR A 327 -0.78 -15.89 -0.43
C THR A 327 -1.17 -16.61 0.86
N TRP A 328 -0.70 -16.14 2.02
CA TRP A 328 -1.04 -16.72 3.31
C TRP A 328 -2.56 -16.63 3.59
N ILE A 329 -3.18 -15.44 3.42
CA ILE A 329 -4.61 -15.29 3.69
C ILE A 329 -5.46 -16.12 2.74
N ALA A 330 -5.08 -16.17 1.45
CA ALA A 330 -5.77 -16.98 0.45
C ALA A 330 -5.73 -18.49 0.75
N ARG A 331 -4.60 -19.00 1.30
CA ARG A 331 -4.45 -20.38 1.72
C ARG A 331 -5.17 -20.69 3.03
N THR A 332 -5.25 -19.71 3.93
CA THR A 332 -5.85 -19.89 5.27
C THR A 332 -7.36 -19.78 5.24
N LEU A 333 -7.92 -18.96 4.36
CA LEU A 333 -9.34 -18.65 4.24
C LEU A 333 -9.83 -18.80 2.79
N PRO A 334 -9.79 -20.00 2.19
CA PRO A 334 -10.19 -20.18 0.79
C PRO A 334 -11.68 -19.90 0.55
N GLU A 335 -12.55 -20.17 1.53
CA GLU A 335 -14.00 -19.94 1.44
C GLU A 335 -14.39 -18.48 1.78
N ASP A 336 -13.61 -17.80 2.62
CA ASP A 336 -13.84 -16.42 3.09
C ASP A 336 -12.78 -15.46 2.52
N ALA A 337 -12.19 -15.73 1.36
CA ALA A 337 -11.05 -14.99 0.80
C ALA A 337 -11.31 -13.49 0.62
N GLU A 338 -12.54 -13.10 0.26
CA GLU A 338 -12.92 -11.68 0.11
C GLU A 338 -12.95 -10.97 1.47
N ALA A 339 -13.57 -11.58 2.49
CA ALA A 339 -13.62 -11.03 3.84
C ALA A 339 -12.22 -10.99 4.49
N GLY A 340 -11.43 -12.05 4.29
CA GLY A 340 -10.05 -12.14 4.74
C GLY A 340 -9.15 -11.09 4.09
N GLY A 341 -9.32 -10.87 2.79
CA GLY A 341 -8.61 -9.83 2.04
C GLY A 341 -8.93 -8.42 2.52
N GLY A 342 -10.21 -8.10 2.72
CA GLY A 342 -10.61 -6.81 3.27
C GLY A 342 -10.05 -6.56 4.67
N LEU A 343 -10.04 -7.59 5.51
CA LEU A 343 -9.46 -7.54 6.85
C LEU A 343 -7.94 -7.34 6.80
N MET A 344 -7.25 -7.99 5.87
CA MET A 344 -5.82 -7.82 5.65
C MET A 344 -5.48 -6.37 5.27
N VAL A 345 -6.23 -5.78 4.33
CA VAL A 345 -6.04 -4.35 3.96
C VAL A 345 -6.22 -3.44 5.17
N ALA A 346 -7.26 -3.66 5.97
CA ALA A 346 -7.51 -2.85 7.16
C ALA A 346 -6.36 -2.96 8.18
N VAL A 347 -5.83 -4.17 8.41
CA VAL A 347 -4.69 -4.40 9.30
C VAL A 347 -3.42 -3.74 8.76
N ILE A 348 -3.15 -3.87 7.45
CA ILE A 348 -1.98 -3.23 6.82
C ILE A 348 -2.06 -1.70 6.96
N GLN A 349 -3.18 -1.09 6.62
CA GLN A 349 -3.34 0.36 6.70
C GLN A 349 -3.27 0.89 8.14
N LEU A 350 -3.85 0.15 9.09
CA LEU A 350 -3.72 0.48 10.51
C LEU A 350 -2.27 0.37 10.98
N ALA A 351 -1.55 -0.67 10.55
CA ALA A 351 -0.15 -0.88 10.88
C ALA A 351 0.77 0.21 10.30
N ILE A 352 0.52 0.64 9.06
CA ILE A 352 1.20 1.79 8.42
C ILE A 352 0.97 3.05 9.27
N ALA A 353 -0.27 3.33 9.64
CA ALA A 353 -0.62 4.48 10.46
C ALA A 353 0.10 4.45 11.83
N LEU A 354 0.01 3.32 12.54
CA LEU A 354 0.64 3.16 13.85
C LEU A 354 2.17 3.19 13.77
N GLY A 355 2.76 2.56 12.74
CA GLY A 355 4.21 2.55 12.51
C GLY A 355 4.76 3.94 12.24
N SER A 356 4.12 4.68 11.32
CA SER A 356 4.51 6.08 11.02
C SER A 356 4.35 6.98 12.24
N THR A 357 3.27 6.81 13.02
CA THR A 357 3.04 7.58 14.26
C THR A 357 4.08 7.27 15.32
N ALA A 358 4.30 5.98 15.64
CA ALA A 358 5.27 5.57 16.65
C ALA A 358 6.70 5.96 16.26
N GLY A 359 7.05 5.74 14.97
CA GLY A 359 8.33 6.17 14.41
C GLY A 359 8.56 7.66 14.56
N GLY A 360 7.55 8.49 14.25
CA GLY A 360 7.63 9.95 14.35
C GLY A 360 7.78 10.44 15.79
N MET A 361 7.00 9.88 16.72
CA MET A 361 7.12 10.24 18.13
C MET A 361 8.51 9.94 18.69
N VAL A 362 9.10 8.80 18.28
CA VAL A 362 10.45 8.42 18.70
C VAL A 362 11.49 9.28 17.97
N PHE A 363 11.29 9.58 16.69
CA PHE A 363 12.19 10.42 15.91
C PHE A 363 12.31 11.83 16.49
N ASP A 364 11.17 12.46 16.84
CA ASP A 364 11.13 13.81 17.37
C ASP A 364 11.64 13.92 18.82
N ARG A 365 11.46 12.88 19.65
CA ARG A 365 11.79 12.92 21.08
C ARG A 365 13.19 12.40 21.42
N SER A 366 13.76 11.59 20.52
CA SER A 366 15.02 10.90 20.76
C SER A 366 15.99 11.16 19.61
N CYS A 367 16.38 10.13 18.91
CA CYS A 367 17.29 10.21 17.78
C CYS A 367 16.86 9.21 16.71
N TRP A 368 17.36 9.37 15.50
CA TRP A 368 17.07 8.48 14.38
C TRP A 368 17.40 7.01 14.68
N GLN A 369 18.46 6.74 15.48
CA GLN A 369 18.83 5.39 15.89
C GLN A 369 17.72 4.70 16.68
N SER A 370 17.03 5.43 17.55
CA SER A 370 15.91 4.90 18.33
C SER A 370 14.73 4.52 17.44
N THR A 371 14.45 5.30 16.39
CA THR A 371 13.43 4.98 15.40
C THR A 371 13.76 3.71 14.62
N PHE A 372 15.02 3.54 14.22
CA PHE A 372 15.47 2.34 13.50
C PHE A 372 15.50 1.12 14.42
N ALA A 373 15.89 1.30 15.69
CA ALA A 373 15.81 0.24 16.70
C ALA A 373 14.35 -0.18 16.96
N LEU A 374 13.40 0.76 17.04
CA LEU A 374 11.96 0.47 17.14
C LEU A 374 11.50 -0.37 15.94
N SER A 375 11.87 0.02 14.73
CA SER A 375 11.58 -0.75 13.51
C SER A 375 12.11 -2.19 13.63
N GLY A 376 13.38 -2.35 14.00
CA GLY A 376 14.01 -3.67 14.20
C GLY A 376 13.28 -4.52 15.24
N MET A 377 12.90 -3.94 16.38
CA MET A 377 12.14 -4.66 17.43
C MET A 377 10.77 -5.12 16.96
N LEU A 378 10.04 -4.28 16.23
CA LEU A 378 8.73 -4.63 15.66
C LEU A 378 8.87 -5.76 14.63
N LEU A 379 9.89 -5.71 13.78
CA LEU A 379 10.19 -6.75 12.80
C LEU A 379 10.57 -8.08 13.47
N LEU A 380 11.39 -8.04 14.54
CA LEU A 380 11.68 -9.24 15.34
C LEU A 380 10.43 -9.79 16.01
N GLY A 381 9.52 -8.93 16.48
CA GLY A 381 8.20 -9.35 16.96
C GLY A 381 7.40 -10.09 15.86
N ALA A 382 7.43 -9.56 14.62
CA ALA A 382 6.81 -10.23 13.47
C ALA A 382 7.46 -11.61 13.19
N VAL A 383 8.79 -11.75 13.32
CA VAL A 383 9.50 -13.04 13.22
C VAL A 383 8.96 -14.04 14.23
N VAL A 384 8.90 -13.65 15.51
CA VAL A 384 8.42 -14.52 16.60
C VAL A 384 7.00 -14.99 16.33
N LEU A 385 6.08 -14.06 15.97
CA LEU A 385 4.69 -14.43 15.68
C LEU A 385 4.57 -15.32 14.45
N THR A 386 5.38 -15.09 13.40
CA THR A 386 5.36 -15.92 12.20
C THR A 386 5.93 -17.34 12.49
N LEU A 387 6.92 -17.45 13.38
CA LEU A 387 7.42 -18.74 13.86
C LEU A 387 6.34 -19.52 14.63
N LEU A 388 5.62 -18.84 15.53
CA LEU A 388 4.50 -19.44 16.26
C LEU A 388 3.39 -19.86 15.31
N LEU A 389 3.06 -19.02 14.31
CA LEU A 389 2.09 -19.33 13.27
C LEU A 389 2.47 -20.59 12.48
N SER A 390 3.73 -20.70 12.09
CA SER A 390 4.22 -21.86 11.33
C SER A 390 4.15 -23.17 12.13
N ARG A 391 4.43 -23.11 13.46
CA ARG A 391 4.29 -24.26 14.36
C ARG A 391 2.83 -24.68 14.55
N LEU A 392 1.95 -23.68 14.75
CA LEU A 392 0.51 -23.92 14.91
C LEU A 392 -0.09 -24.57 13.66
N HIS A 393 0.30 -24.11 12.48
CA HIS A 393 -0.16 -24.68 11.21
C HIS A 393 0.29 -26.16 11.06
N LYS A 394 1.53 -26.49 11.42
CA LYS A 394 2.03 -27.87 11.40
C LYS A 394 1.28 -28.78 12.38
N SER A 395 0.92 -28.28 13.57
CA SER A 395 0.17 -29.05 14.57
C SER A 395 -1.29 -29.31 14.20
N LEU A 396 -1.86 -28.55 13.27
CA LEU A 396 -3.23 -28.73 12.77
C LEU A 396 -3.28 -29.62 11.51
N ALA A 397 -2.14 -29.80 10.84
CA ALA A 397 -2.02 -30.58 9.61
C ALA A 397 -1.52 -32.04 9.86
N GLY A 398 -1.00 -32.32 11.06
CA GLY A 398 -0.60 -33.67 11.51
C GLY A 398 -1.57 -34.20 12.55
#